data_3948de6f4d3fc5acbd2463116fa0f477
#
_entry.id   3948de6f4d3fc5acbd2463116fa0f477
#
_cell.length_a   1.000
_cell.length_b   1.000
_cell.length_c   1.000
_cell.angle_alpha   90.00
_cell.angle_beta   90.00
_cell.angle_gamma   90.00
#
_symmetry.space_group_name_H-M   'P 1'
#
loop_
_entity.id
_entity.type
_entity.pdbx_description
1 polymer ?
#
loop_
_entity_poly.entity_id
_entity_poly.type
_entity_poly.pdbx_seq_one_letter_code
_entity_poly.pdbx_strand_id
1 'polypeptide(L)'
;MTKNVSCNVNSRNVVLTMLEKTENGEKSHIVLKNTLDGYQDIDKQTRAFITRLFQGTLERQIELDYIINIYSKTPVKKMKPVIRNILRLSVYQLKYMKSVPVSAVCNEAVKLTAKRKFSGLKGFVNGVLRNLSLIHI
;
A
#
# COMPACT_ATOMS: atom_id res chain seq x y z
N MET A 1 -23.75 15.07 -4.38
CA MET A 1 -22.39 15.60 -4.35
C MET A 1 -21.40 14.54 -4.75
N THR A 2 -20.97 14.64 -5.95
CA THR A 2 -20.01 13.69 -6.49
C THR A 2 -18.67 13.71 -5.77
N LYS A 3 -18.30 14.88 -5.28
CA LYS A 3 -17.10 15.04 -4.50
C LYS A 3 -17.03 14.10 -3.31
N ASN A 4 -18.15 13.95 -2.61
CA ASN A 4 -18.18 13.09 -1.42
C ASN A 4 -18.02 11.63 -1.77
N VAL A 5 -18.51 11.23 -2.93
CA VAL A 5 -18.35 9.86 -3.39
C VAL A 5 -16.88 9.55 -3.63
N SER A 6 -16.18 10.47 -4.30
CA SER A 6 -14.74 10.31 -4.54
C SER A 6 -13.96 10.21 -3.26
N CYS A 7 -14.31 11.05 -2.28
CA CYS A 7 -13.60 11.09 -1.01
C CYS A 7 -13.80 9.82 -0.19
N ASN A 8 -14.82 9.03 -0.51
CA ASN A 8 -15.10 7.81 0.23
C ASN A 8 -14.31 6.61 -0.27
N VAL A 9 -13.59 6.77 -1.38
CA VAL A 9 -12.78 5.67 -1.90
C VAL A 9 -11.54 5.51 -1.02
N ASN A 10 -11.35 4.32 -0.51
CA ASN A 10 -10.13 4.00 0.25
C ASN A 10 -9.05 3.61 -0.77
N SER A 11 -8.27 4.60 -1.17
CA SER A 11 -7.27 4.44 -2.22
C SER A 11 -6.26 3.35 -1.90
N ARG A 12 -5.79 3.30 -0.66
CA ARG A 12 -4.77 2.33 -0.27
C ARG A 12 -5.33 0.91 -0.28
N ASN A 13 -6.60 0.75 0.11
CA ASN A 13 -7.23 -0.56 0.04
C ASN A 13 -7.40 -1.01 -1.42
N VAL A 14 -7.73 -0.08 -2.30
CA VAL A 14 -7.82 -0.37 -3.74
C VAL A 14 -6.48 -0.84 -4.27
N VAL A 15 -5.39 -0.13 -3.91
CA VAL A 15 -4.05 -0.52 -4.34
C VAL A 15 -3.67 -1.89 -3.77
N LEU A 16 -3.98 -2.13 -2.50
CA LEU A 16 -3.71 -3.42 -1.87
C LEU A 16 -4.37 -4.55 -2.65
N THR A 17 -5.64 -4.40 -3.00
CA THR A 17 -6.36 -5.41 -3.78
C THR A 17 -5.69 -5.62 -5.13
N MET A 18 -5.25 -4.56 -5.80
CA MET A 18 -4.57 -4.68 -7.08
C MET A 18 -3.22 -5.40 -6.95
N LEU A 19 -2.48 -5.10 -5.89
CA LEU A 19 -1.21 -5.79 -5.64
C LEU A 19 -1.43 -7.28 -5.42
N GLU A 20 -2.47 -7.64 -4.70
CA GLU A 20 -2.80 -9.04 -4.48
C GLU A 20 -3.15 -9.76 -5.79
N LYS A 21 -3.91 -9.12 -6.66
CA LYS A 21 -4.26 -9.70 -7.96
C LYS A 21 -3.02 -9.92 -8.81
N THR A 22 -2.11 -8.95 -8.81
CA THR A 22 -0.87 -9.06 -9.56
C THR A 22 -0.01 -10.19 -9.02
N GLU A 23 0.06 -10.33 -7.72
CA GLU A 23 0.82 -11.40 -7.09
C GLU A 23 0.24 -12.77 -7.44
N ASN A 24 -1.07 -12.84 -7.68
CA ASN A 24 -1.74 -14.07 -8.10
C ASN A 24 -1.62 -14.34 -9.60
N GLY A 25 -0.84 -13.53 -10.31
CA GLY A 25 -0.53 -13.78 -11.71
C GLY A 25 -1.27 -12.93 -12.73
N GLU A 26 -2.16 -12.05 -12.29
CA GLU A 26 -2.85 -11.16 -13.22
C GLU A 26 -1.88 -10.07 -13.70
N LYS A 27 -2.02 -9.68 -14.95
CA LYS A 27 -1.12 -8.70 -15.54
C LYS A 27 -1.42 -7.31 -14.99
N SER A 28 -0.38 -6.60 -14.55
CA SER A 28 -0.54 -5.33 -13.84
C SER A 28 -1.30 -4.28 -14.64
N HIS A 29 -1.01 -4.14 -15.94
CA HIS A 29 -1.68 -3.12 -16.74
C HIS A 29 -3.17 -3.42 -16.92
N ILE A 30 -3.53 -4.70 -16.93
CA ILE A 30 -4.95 -5.10 -17.04
C ILE A 30 -5.65 -4.87 -15.70
N VAL A 31 -4.98 -5.22 -14.60
CA VAL A 31 -5.52 -4.99 -13.25
C VAL A 31 -5.80 -3.49 -13.05
N LEU A 32 -4.84 -2.65 -13.42
CA LEU A 32 -4.98 -1.21 -13.26
C LEU A 32 -6.16 -0.67 -14.09
N LYS A 33 -6.20 -1.04 -15.36
CA LYS A 33 -7.25 -0.57 -16.24
C LYS A 33 -8.63 -0.97 -15.73
N ASN A 34 -8.80 -2.25 -15.42
CA ASN A 34 -10.10 -2.76 -14.97
C ASN A 34 -10.53 -2.13 -13.66
N THR A 35 -9.59 -1.93 -12.75
CA THR A 35 -9.90 -1.33 -11.45
C THR A 35 -10.35 0.12 -11.63
N LEU A 36 -9.60 0.90 -12.40
CA LEU A 36 -9.95 2.30 -12.60
C LEU A 36 -11.24 2.47 -13.39
N ASP A 37 -11.52 1.57 -14.32
CA ASP A 37 -12.79 1.59 -15.04
C ASP A 37 -13.98 1.42 -14.10
N GLY A 38 -13.79 0.71 -13.02
CA GLY A 38 -14.83 0.52 -12.02
C GLY A 38 -15.06 1.73 -11.10
N TYR A 39 -14.15 2.71 -11.14
CA TYR A 39 -14.22 3.90 -10.29
C TYR A 39 -14.28 5.16 -11.14
N GLN A 40 -15.28 5.27 -11.97
CA GLN A 40 -15.36 6.40 -12.93
C GLN A 40 -15.64 7.74 -12.25
N ASP A 41 -16.19 7.72 -11.06
CA ASP A 41 -16.57 8.94 -10.36
C ASP A 41 -15.46 9.54 -9.50
N ILE A 42 -14.31 8.88 -9.36
CA ILE A 42 -13.23 9.42 -8.56
C ILE A 42 -12.54 10.58 -9.29
N ASP A 43 -12.02 11.51 -8.51
CA ASP A 43 -11.37 12.68 -9.08
C ASP A 43 -9.98 12.34 -9.63
N LYS A 44 -9.41 13.30 -10.34
CA LYS A 44 -8.09 13.13 -10.97
C LYS A 44 -7.00 12.85 -9.96
N GLN A 45 -7.03 13.54 -8.84
CA GLN A 45 -6.01 13.38 -7.81
C GLN A 45 -6.02 11.98 -7.22
N THR A 46 -7.20 11.47 -6.91
CA THR A 46 -7.35 10.13 -6.37
C THR A 46 -6.89 9.10 -7.37
N ARG A 47 -7.30 9.27 -8.64
CA ARG A 47 -6.89 8.37 -9.71
C ARG A 47 -5.38 8.37 -9.89
N ALA A 48 -4.75 9.54 -9.85
CA ALA A 48 -3.31 9.67 -9.98
C ALA A 48 -2.58 9.04 -8.79
N PHE A 49 -3.10 9.22 -7.58
CA PHE A 49 -2.52 8.63 -6.39
C PHE A 49 -2.53 7.11 -6.47
N ILE A 50 -3.69 6.53 -6.82
CA ILE A 50 -3.84 5.07 -6.97
C ILE A 50 -2.85 4.55 -8.00
N THR A 51 -2.79 5.19 -9.16
CA THR A 51 -1.92 4.76 -10.26
C THR A 51 -0.46 4.81 -9.84
N ARG A 52 -0.04 5.92 -9.26
CA ARG A 52 1.34 6.10 -8.84
C ARG A 52 1.75 5.10 -7.77
N LEU A 53 0.90 4.92 -6.76
CA LEU A 53 1.21 4.02 -5.66
C LEU A 53 1.29 2.58 -6.15
N PHE A 54 0.34 2.16 -6.98
CA PHE A 54 0.33 0.81 -7.52
C PHE A 54 1.55 0.52 -8.40
N GLN A 55 1.75 1.36 -9.42
CA GLN A 55 2.85 1.15 -10.37
C GLN A 55 4.21 1.30 -9.71
N GLY A 56 4.35 2.29 -8.84
CA GLY A 56 5.61 2.53 -8.15
C GLY A 56 5.98 1.38 -7.22
N THR A 57 4.99 0.85 -6.49
CA THR A 57 5.24 -0.28 -5.60
C THR A 57 5.71 -1.49 -6.39
N LEU A 58 5.09 -1.77 -7.52
CA LEU A 58 5.51 -2.90 -8.35
C LEU A 58 6.90 -2.69 -8.93
N GLU A 59 7.19 -1.50 -9.43
CA GLU A 59 8.49 -1.22 -10.02
C GLU A 59 9.64 -1.34 -9.03
N ARG A 60 9.36 -1.02 -7.77
CA ARG A 60 10.39 -1.01 -6.73
C ARG A 60 10.28 -2.19 -5.78
N GLN A 61 9.53 -3.22 -6.14
CA GLN A 61 9.25 -4.32 -5.21
C GLN A 61 10.49 -4.97 -4.62
N ILE A 62 11.50 -5.22 -5.44
CA ILE A 62 12.74 -5.85 -4.95
C ILE A 62 13.41 -4.95 -3.91
N GLU A 63 13.50 -3.68 -4.19
CA GLU A 63 14.08 -2.72 -3.28
C GLU A 63 13.28 -2.62 -1.98
N LEU A 64 11.95 -2.55 -2.11
CA LEU A 64 11.07 -2.44 -0.95
C LEU A 64 11.19 -3.68 -0.05
N ASP A 65 11.24 -4.86 -0.65
CA ASP A 65 11.39 -6.09 0.12
C ASP A 65 12.72 -6.12 0.85
N TYR A 66 13.78 -5.64 0.19
CA TYR A 66 15.09 -5.54 0.81
C TYR A 66 15.04 -4.65 2.06
N ILE A 67 14.41 -3.48 1.93
CA ILE A 67 14.28 -2.53 3.05
C ILE A 67 13.46 -3.15 4.18
N ILE A 68 12.33 -3.75 3.85
CA ILE A 68 11.47 -4.36 4.86
C ILE A 68 12.20 -5.45 5.61
N ASN A 69 12.99 -6.28 4.90
CA ASN A 69 13.74 -7.36 5.53
C ASN A 69 14.79 -6.85 6.53
N ILE A 70 15.29 -5.64 6.34
CA ILE A 70 16.24 -5.07 7.29
C ILE A 70 15.55 -4.77 8.63
N TYR A 71 14.31 -4.31 8.59
CA TYR A 71 13.61 -3.81 9.79
C TYR A 71 12.56 -4.78 10.33
N SER A 72 12.41 -5.93 9.72
CA SER A 72 11.42 -6.91 10.15
C SER A 72 12.11 -8.20 10.58
N LYS A 73 11.66 -8.78 11.68
CA LYS A 73 12.17 -10.07 12.14
C LYS A 73 11.67 -11.20 11.25
N THR A 74 10.53 -10.99 10.60
CA THR A 74 9.96 -11.99 9.71
C THR A 74 10.30 -11.61 8.27
N PRO A 75 10.93 -12.50 7.50
CA PRO A 75 11.22 -12.23 6.08
C PRO A 75 9.94 -12.01 5.29
N VAL A 76 10.02 -11.11 4.31
CA VAL A 76 8.86 -10.79 3.47
C VAL A 76 8.23 -12.04 2.87
N LYS A 77 9.05 -12.95 2.38
CA LYS A 77 8.55 -14.18 1.72
C LYS A 77 7.75 -15.07 2.66
N LYS A 78 7.92 -14.92 3.97
CA LYS A 78 7.18 -15.71 4.95
C LYS A 78 5.95 -15.02 5.50
N MET A 79 5.74 -13.77 5.11
CA MET A 79 4.58 -13.01 5.56
C MET A 79 3.33 -13.43 4.80
N LYS A 80 2.17 -13.23 5.43
CA LYS A 80 0.90 -13.33 4.71
C LYS A 80 0.89 -12.33 3.55
N PRO A 81 0.33 -12.69 2.38
CA PRO A 81 0.31 -11.76 1.24
C PRO A 81 -0.29 -10.39 1.57
N VAL A 82 -1.34 -10.35 2.38
CA VAL A 82 -1.95 -9.09 2.78
C VAL A 82 -0.92 -8.22 3.51
N ILE A 83 -0.21 -8.81 4.46
CA ILE A 83 0.73 -8.07 5.31
C ILE A 83 1.92 -7.55 4.51
N ARG A 84 2.53 -8.42 3.69
CA ARG A 84 3.69 -7.95 2.92
C ARG A 84 3.31 -6.86 1.92
N ASN A 85 2.13 -6.94 1.34
CA ASN A 85 1.70 -5.92 0.40
C ASN A 85 1.32 -4.61 1.10
N ILE A 86 0.76 -4.66 2.31
CA ILE A 86 0.55 -3.46 3.11
C ILE A 86 1.89 -2.78 3.40
N LEU A 87 2.89 -3.56 3.80
CA LEU A 87 4.22 -3.02 4.08
C LEU A 87 4.86 -2.45 2.83
N ARG A 88 4.76 -3.13 1.70
CA ARG A 88 5.32 -2.65 0.44
C ARG A 88 4.77 -1.29 0.04
N LEU A 89 3.44 -1.16 0.01
CA LEU A 89 2.85 0.10 -0.42
C LEU A 89 3.09 1.22 0.60
N SER A 90 3.24 0.86 1.87
CA SER A 90 3.53 1.86 2.90
C SER A 90 4.97 2.35 2.80
N VAL A 91 5.92 1.43 2.64
CA VAL A 91 7.33 1.82 2.49
C VAL A 91 7.54 2.64 1.22
N TYR A 92 6.82 2.30 0.15
CA TYR A 92 6.91 3.10 -1.06
C TYR A 92 6.52 4.56 -0.78
N GLN A 93 5.43 4.77 -0.04
CA GLN A 93 5.01 6.12 0.30
C GLN A 93 6.06 6.84 1.15
N LEU A 94 6.62 6.14 2.14
CA LEU A 94 7.63 6.75 3.01
C LEU A 94 8.87 7.18 2.22
N LYS A 95 9.25 6.41 1.23
CA LYS A 95 10.47 6.69 0.48
C LYS A 95 10.25 7.62 -0.72
N TYR A 96 9.19 7.42 -1.45
CA TYR A 96 8.99 8.08 -2.75
C TYR A 96 7.85 9.08 -2.79
N MET A 97 7.03 9.14 -1.77
CA MET A 97 5.89 10.07 -1.74
C MET A 97 5.95 10.92 -0.48
N LYS A 98 7.00 11.72 -0.40
CA LYS A 98 7.32 12.50 0.81
C LYS A 98 6.25 13.52 1.21
N SER A 99 5.35 13.87 0.29
CA SER A 99 4.25 14.77 0.62
C SER A 99 3.22 14.10 1.53
N VAL A 100 3.23 12.76 1.60
CA VAL A 100 2.34 12.04 2.52
C VAL A 100 2.99 12.00 3.89
N PRO A 101 2.35 12.53 4.94
CA PRO A 101 2.97 12.52 6.28
C PRO A 101 3.21 11.09 6.78
N VAL A 102 4.33 10.90 7.48
CA VAL A 102 4.69 9.60 8.06
C VAL A 102 3.56 9.05 8.92
N SER A 103 2.95 9.92 9.76
CA SER A 103 1.87 9.47 10.62
C SER A 103 0.67 8.96 9.82
N ALA A 104 0.38 9.59 8.69
CA ALA A 104 -0.72 9.15 7.82
C ALA A 104 -0.41 7.78 7.22
N VAL A 105 0.82 7.57 6.76
CA VAL A 105 1.22 6.28 6.19
C VAL A 105 1.05 5.18 7.24
N CYS A 106 1.58 5.38 8.42
CA CYS A 106 1.54 4.37 9.47
C CYS A 106 0.10 4.11 9.95
N ASN A 107 -0.67 5.17 10.15
CA ASN A 107 -2.06 5.02 10.62
C ASN A 107 -2.93 4.28 9.60
N GLU A 108 -2.76 4.60 8.32
CA GLU A 108 -3.54 3.93 7.27
C GLU A 108 -3.13 2.47 7.13
N ALA A 109 -1.84 2.16 7.29
CA ALA A 109 -1.38 0.77 7.26
C ALA A 109 -2.00 -0.05 8.38
N VAL A 110 -2.06 0.51 9.58
CA VAL A 110 -2.68 -0.15 10.73
C VAL A 110 -4.18 -0.37 10.49
N LYS A 111 -4.86 0.64 9.95
CA LYS A 111 -6.28 0.52 9.63
C LYS A 111 -6.54 -0.57 8.59
N LEU A 112 -5.70 -0.65 7.57
CA LEU A 112 -5.85 -1.70 6.55
C LEU A 112 -5.64 -3.08 7.15
N THR A 113 -4.68 -3.22 8.04
CA THR A 113 -4.39 -4.48 8.69
C THR A 113 -5.62 -4.97 9.45
N ALA A 114 -6.27 -4.07 10.18
CA ALA A 114 -7.50 -4.40 10.90
C ALA A 114 -8.65 -4.69 9.94
N LYS A 115 -8.80 -3.87 8.90
CA LYS A 115 -9.86 -4.02 7.91
C LYS A 115 -9.81 -5.37 7.21
N ARG A 116 -8.61 -5.86 6.96
CA ARG A 116 -8.39 -7.16 6.31
C ARG A 116 -8.37 -8.31 7.30
N LYS A 117 -8.81 -8.05 8.54
CA LYS A 117 -9.00 -9.07 9.58
C LYS A 117 -7.70 -9.65 10.13
N PHE A 118 -6.66 -8.85 10.15
CA PHE A 118 -5.38 -9.22 10.75
C PHE A 118 -5.05 -8.30 11.94
N SER A 119 -6.07 -7.97 12.74
CA SER A 119 -5.90 -7.04 13.87
C SER A 119 -4.77 -7.44 14.81
N GLY A 120 -4.51 -8.72 14.96
CA GLY A 120 -3.40 -9.20 15.81
C GLY A 120 -2.03 -8.80 15.28
N LEU A 121 -1.93 -8.39 14.03
CA LEU A 121 -0.66 -7.99 13.42
C LEU A 121 -0.51 -6.47 13.29
N LYS A 122 -1.43 -5.69 13.85
CA LYS A 122 -1.35 -4.23 13.82
C LYS A 122 -0.04 -3.73 14.46
N GLY A 123 0.31 -4.29 15.59
CA GLY A 123 1.55 -3.90 16.28
C GLY A 123 2.78 -4.23 15.48
N PHE A 124 2.79 -5.38 14.82
CA PHE A 124 3.89 -5.77 13.98
C PHE A 124 4.06 -4.78 12.81
N VAL A 125 2.98 -4.49 12.10
CA VAL A 125 3.02 -3.56 10.96
C VAL A 125 3.47 -2.18 11.42
N ASN A 126 2.86 -1.68 12.48
CA ASN A 126 3.22 -0.36 13.00
C ASN A 126 4.67 -0.31 13.45
N GLY A 127 5.14 -1.36 14.13
CA GLY A 127 6.52 -1.41 14.61
C GLY A 127 7.53 -1.36 13.49
N VAL A 128 7.31 -2.15 12.43
CA VAL A 128 8.22 -2.15 11.27
C VAL A 128 8.26 -0.76 10.64
N LEU A 129 7.10 -0.17 10.40
CA LEU A 129 7.03 1.12 9.72
C LEU A 129 7.60 2.26 10.56
N ARG A 130 7.37 2.26 11.87
CA ARG A 130 7.90 3.30 12.75
C ARG A 130 9.41 3.21 12.84
N ASN A 131 9.96 2.01 13.01
CA ASN A 131 11.41 1.83 13.05
C ASN A 131 12.06 2.28 11.77
N LEU A 132 11.48 1.91 10.66
CA LEU A 132 11.99 2.25 9.34
C LEU A 132 11.94 3.75 9.08
N SER A 133 10.90 4.43 9.55
CA SER A 133 10.73 5.86 9.34
C SER A 133 11.70 6.71 10.16
N LEU A 134 12.26 6.16 11.25
CA LEU A 134 13.25 6.86 12.07
C LEU A 134 14.61 6.93 11.40
N ILE A 135 14.84 6.08 10.42
CA ILE A 135 16.12 5.99 9.73
C ILE A 135 15.88 6.47 8.31
N HIS A 136 16.33 7.59 7.97
CA HIS A 136 16.11 8.24 6.67
C HIS A 136 16.23 7.31 5.48
N ILE A 137 15.12 6.86 4.97
CA ILE A 137 15.10 6.12 3.71
C ILE A 137 15.00 7.07 2.53
#